data_96daa304530566f7aa6f2bd33cf0c37f
#
_entry.id   96daa304530566f7aa6f2bd33cf0c37f
#
_cell.length_a   1.000
_cell.length_b   1.000
_cell.length_c   1.000
_cell.angle_alpha   90.00
_cell.angle_beta   90.00
_cell.angle_gamma   90.00
#
_symmetry.space_group_name_H-M   'P 1'
#
loop_
_entity.id
_entity.type
_entity.pdbx_description
1 polymer ?
#
loop_
_entity_poly.entity_id
_entity_poly.type
_entity_poly.pdbx_seq_one_letter_code
_entity_poly.pdbx_strand_id
1 'polypeptide(L)'
;NSKIEVLSPNWSIPILERMEEVSRSIISPFNHGELRIKSRFDFGKELREEGYERAIIMTNSLKSSLIPFFAKIPVRTGWLGEMRFGLINDLRSKDKSNYPLMIEQFAKLSINPIKDLNKSLPYPSLTIDSDNLKEQLIKLEIDSEKPSIAICPGAEFGPAKRWPSNYY
;
A
#
# COMPACT_ATOMS: atom_id res chain seq x y z
N ASN A 1 -7.88 13.35 14.61
CA ASN A 1 -7.93 12.46 13.42
C ASN A 1 -6.79 12.84 12.49
N SER A 2 -5.94 11.89 12.15
CA SER A 2 -4.88 12.11 11.16
C SER A 2 -5.48 11.94 9.77
N LYS A 3 -5.16 12.85 8.86
CA LYS A 3 -5.47 12.70 7.44
C LYS A 3 -4.46 11.74 6.81
N ILE A 4 -4.93 10.70 6.15
CA ILE A 4 -4.06 9.70 5.50
C ILE A 4 -4.20 9.82 3.99
N GLU A 5 -3.09 10.05 3.32
CA GLU A 5 -3.00 10.06 1.87
C GLU A 5 -2.02 8.97 1.41
N VAL A 6 -2.36 8.29 0.33
CA VAL A 6 -1.59 7.12 -0.12
C VAL A 6 -1.03 7.34 -1.52
N LEU A 7 0.30 7.35 -1.63
CA LEU A 7 1.01 7.35 -2.91
C LEU A 7 1.19 5.90 -3.39
N SER A 8 0.58 5.56 -4.50
CA SER A 8 0.57 4.19 -5.02
C SER A 8 0.49 4.12 -6.55
N PRO A 9 0.78 2.97 -7.17
CA PRO A 9 0.56 2.77 -8.59
C PRO A 9 -0.92 2.92 -8.98
N ASN A 10 -1.18 3.36 -10.21
CA ASN A 10 -2.53 3.62 -10.70
C ASN A 10 -3.50 2.42 -10.55
N TRP A 11 -3.03 1.20 -10.77
CA TRP A 11 -3.87 -0.01 -10.68
C TRP A 11 -4.42 -0.29 -9.27
N SER A 12 -3.84 0.29 -8.21
CA SER A 12 -4.30 0.11 -6.82
C SER A 12 -5.28 1.20 -6.36
N ILE A 13 -5.45 2.28 -7.13
CA ILE A 13 -6.33 3.40 -6.79
C ILE A 13 -7.77 2.95 -6.52
N PRO A 14 -8.40 2.09 -7.34
CA PRO A 14 -9.79 1.68 -7.10
C PRO A 14 -10.02 0.95 -5.76
N ILE A 15 -8.98 0.33 -5.20
CA ILE A 15 -9.04 -0.29 -3.87
C ILE A 15 -8.96 0.80 -2.79
N LEU A 16 -8.02 1.74 -2.93
CA LEU A 16 -7.80 2.81 -1.97
C LEU A 16 -8.99 3.76 -1.86
N GLU A 17 -9.69 4.02 -2.96
CA GLU A 17 -10.91 4.84 -2.99
C GLU A 17 -12.08 4.21 -2.23
N ARG A 18 -12.02 2.91 -1.95
CA ARG A 18 -13.02 2.17 -1.16
C ARG A 18 -12.63 2.03 0.31
N MET A 19 -11.50 2.57 0.73
CA MET A 19 -11.03 2.55 2.11
C MET A 19 -11.39 3.87 2.79
N GLU A 20 -12.26 3.81 3.79
CA GLU A 20 -12.70 5.01 4.54
C GLU A 20 -11.57 5.74 5.26
N GLU A 21 -10.49 5.01 5.58
CA GLU A 21 -9.31 5.56 6.24
C GLU A 21 -8.45 6.40 5.29
N VAL A 22 -8.60 6.25 3.97
CA VAL A 22 -7.81 6.95 2.97
C VAL A 22 -8.54 8.21 2.52
N SER A 23 -7.98 9.36 2.86
CA SER A 23 -8.57 10.67 2.51
C SER A 23 -8.30 11.05 1.05
N ARG A 24 -7.17 10.62 0.48
CA ARG A 24 -6.79 10.88 -0.91
C ARG A 24 -5.80 9.83 -1.40
N SER A 25 -6.00 9.39 -2.64
CA SER A 25 -5.04 8.56 -3.36
C SER A 25 -4.24 9.41 -4.35
N ILE A 26 -2.91 9.25 -4.32
CA ILE A 26 -1.97 9.96 -5.21
C ILE A 26 -1.37 8.94 -6.16
N ILE A 27 -1.52 9.16 -7.46
CA ILE A 27 -0.96 8.27 -8.47
C ILE A 27 0.55 8.46 -8.56
N SER A 28 1.31 7.39 -8.36
CA SER A 28 2.74 7.39 -8.59
C SER A 28 3.04 7.38 -10.10
N PRO A 29 3.80 8.36 -10.62
CA PRO A 29 4.16 8.40 -12.02
C PRO A 29 5.32 7.46 -12.38
N PHE A 30 5.73 6.56 -11.46
CA PHE A 30 6.89 5.70 -11.61
C PHE A 30 6.50 4.24 -11.76
N ASN A 31 7.02 3.58 -12.80
CA ASN A 31 6.87 2.16 -13.00
C ASN A 31 7.83 1.34 -12.11
N HIS A 32 7.54 0.05 -12.02
CA HIS A 32 8.43 -0.88 -11.33
C HIS A 32 9.81 -0.92 -12.01
N GLY A 33 10.88 -0.92 -11.22
CA GLY A 33 12.24 -0.94 -11.75
C GLY A 33 12.86 0.45 -12.01
N GLU A 34 12.09 1.47 -12.33
CA GLU A 34 12.59 2.81 -12.69
C GLU A 34 13.21 3.55 -11.50
N LEU A 35 14.43 4.07 -11.67
CA LEU A 35 15.06 4.93 -10.66
C LEU A 35 14.65 6.41 -10.86
N ARG A 36 14.85 6.99 -12.04
CA ARG A 36 14.44 8.34 -12.46
C ARG A 36 14.62 9.40 -11.38
N ILE A 37 15.85 9.59 -10.90
CA ILE A 37 16.16 10.47 -9.73
C ILE A 37 15.62 11.90 -9.93
N LYS A 38 15.85 12.50 -11.10
CA LYS A 38 15.37 13.86 -11.40
C LYS A 38 13.85 13.96 -11.30
N SER A 39 13.13 13.05 -11.93
CA SER A 39 11.66 13.05 -11.88
C SER A 39 11.13 12.84 -10.45
N ARG A 40 11.84 12.02 -9.62
CA ARG A 40 11.49 11.87 -8.20
C ARG A 40 11.78 13.12 -7.38
N PHE A 41 12.82 13.85 -7.74
CA PHE A 41 13.13 15.14 -7.13
C PHE A 41 12.02 16.17 -7.46
N ASP A 42 11.66 16.27 -8.73
CA ASP A 42 10.63 17.21 -9.18
C ASP A 42 9.28 16.89 -8.53
N PHE A 43 8.86 15.62 -8.56
CA PHE A 43 7.64 15.15 -7.91
C PHE A 43 7.66 15.34 -6.38
N GLY A 44 8.79 15.06 -5.73
CA GLY A 44 8.96 15.33 -4.30
C GLY A 44 8.86 16.81 -3.97
N LYS A 45 9.35 17.69 -4.87
CA LYS A 45 9.23 19.15 -4.71
C LYS A 45 7.76 19.60 -4.78
N GLU A 46 6.96 19.04 -5.68
CA GLU A 46 5.52 19.29 -5.76
C GLU A 46 4.82 18.87 -4.45
N LEU A 47 5.11 17.68 -3.95
CA LEU A 47 4.53 17.18 -2.70
C LEU A 47 4.94 17.98 -1.46
N ARG A 48 5.96 18.82 -1.54
CA ARG A 48 6.39 19.67 -0.42
C ARG A 48 5.33 20.69 -0.03
N GLU A 49 4.59 21.20 -1.01
CA GLU A 49 3.53 22.20 -0.79
C GLU A 49 2.36 21.64 0.03
N GLU A 50 2.21 20.31 0.08
CA GLU A 50 1.16 19.64 0.83
C GLU A 50 1.41 19.62 2.36
N GLY A 51 2.64 19.91 2.80
CA GLY A 51 2.96 20.06 4.23
C GLY A 51 2.87 18.78 5.05
N TYR A 52 3.15 17.61 4.47
CA TYR A 52 3.11 16.35 5.21
C TYR A 52 4.05 16.32 6.42
N GLU A 53 3.54 15.92 7.57
CA GLU A 53 4.31 15.78 8.80
C GLU A 53 5.06 14.44 8.88
N ARG A 54 4.50 13.38 8.29
CA ARG A 54 5.07 12.03 8.33
C ARG A 54 4.84 11.28 7.03
N ALA A 55 5.84 10.50 6.63
CA ALA A 55 5.73 9.49 5.61
C ALA A 55 6.05 8.10 6.18
N ILE A 56 5.19 7.13 5.93
CA ILE A 56 5.41 5.72 6.24
C ILE A 56 5.73 5.01 4.93
N ILE A 57 6.96 4.50 4.80
CA ILE A 57 7.48 3.90 3.57
C ILE A 57 7.43 2.39 3.72
N MET A 58 6.38 1.78 3.17
CA MET A 58 6.10 0.33 3.30
C MET A 58 7.05 -0.51 2.44
N THR A 59 7.52 0.04 1.32
CA THR A 59 8.45 -0.64 0.41
C THR A 59 9.90 -0.54 0.87
N ASN A 60 10.73 -1.57 0.58
CA ASN A 60 12.12 -1.61 1.04
C ASN A 60 13.13 -0.99 0.08
N SER A 61 12.73 -0.58 -1.13
CA SER A 61 13.68 -0.09 -2.12
C SER A 61 14.24 1.31 -1.76
N LEU A 62 15.52 1.54 -2.06
CA LEU A 62 16.16 2.84 -1.90
C LEU A 62 15.36 3.94 -2.63
N LYS A 63 14.92 3.66 -3.85
CA LYS A 63 14.18 4.62 -4.68
C LYS A 63 12.84 5.06 -4.08
N SER A 64 12.19 4.24 -3.25
CA SER A 64 10.93 4.62 -2.58
C SER A 64 11.12 5.67 -1.49
N SER A 65 12.30 5.76 -0.91
CA SER A 65 12.63 6.76 0.11
C SER A 65 13.02 8.13 -0.47
N LEU A 66 13.32 8.20 -1.77
CA LEU A 66 13.73 9.46 -2.41
C LEU A 66 12.60 10.50 -2.45
N ILE A 67 11.36 10.08 -2.73
CA ILE A 67 10.22 10.99 -2.84
C ILE A 67 9.97 11.72 -1.51
N PRO A 68 9.74 11.04 -0.37
CA PRO A 68 9.53 11.72 0.90
C PRO A 68 10.77 12.49 1.39
N PHE A 69 11.97 12.07 1.00
CA PHE A 69 13.18 12.83 1.27
C PHE A 69 13.21 14.15 0.50
N PHE A 70 12.94 14.14 -0.80
CA PHE A 70 12.89 15.34 -1.63
C PHE A 70 11.69 16.23 -1.29
N ALA A 71 10.59 15.66 -0.84
CA ALA A 71 9.46 16.41 -0.29
C ALA A 71 9.77 17.08 1.06
N LYS A 72 10.97 16.82 1.65
CA LYS A 72 11.39 17.33 2.97
C LYS A 72 10.41 16.98 4.09
N ILE A 73 9.75 15.82 3.99
CA ILE A 73 8.88 15.36 5.07
C ILE A 73 9.72 15.13 6.33
N PRO A 74 9.36 15.74 7.47
CA PRO A 74 10.24 15.74 8.65
C PRO A 74 10.42 14.35 9.26
N VAL A 75 9.36 13.53 9.31
CA VAL A 75 9.44 12.16 9.83
C VAL A 75 9.25 11.16 8.69
N ARG A 76 10.27 10.37 8.42
CA ARG A 76 10.28 9.36 7.36
C ARG A 76 10.55 7.99 7.96
N THR A 77 9.46 7.26 8.22
CA THR A 77 9.48 5.95 8.85
C THR A 77 9.58 4.84 7.81
N GLY A 78 10.44 3.86 8.04
CA GLY A 78 10.56 2.70 7.16
C GLY A 78 11.48 1.63 7.72
N TRP A 79 11.52 0.47 7.05
CA TRP A 79 12.37 -0.64 7.46
C TRP A 79 13.84 -0.37 7.20
N LEU A 80 14.70 -0.85 8.09
CA LEU A 80 16.14 -0.93 7.87
C LEU A 80 16.42 -1.85 6.67
N GLY A 81 17.19 -1.35 5.70
CA GLY A 81 17.57 -2.10 4.51
C GLY A 81 17.96 -1.19 3.34
N GLU A 82 18.57 -1.76 2.30
CA GLU A 82 19.00 -1.11 1.04
C GLU A 82 19.75 0.23 1.22
N MET A 83 20.61 0.33 2.24
CA MET A 83 21.45 1.52 2.54
C MET A 83 20.67 2.86 2.50
N ARG A 84 19.43 2.88 3.00
CA ARG A 84 18.58 4.07 3.05
C ARG A 84 18.89 5.03 4.22
N PHE A 85 20.09 4.93 4.75
CA PHE A 85 20.56 5.81 5.82
C PHE A 85 20.51 7.28 5.38
N GLY A 86 19.98 8.15 6.23
CA GLY A 86 19.78 9.58 5.92
C GLY A 86 18.55 9.89 5.06
N LEU A 87 18.14 8.98 4.18
CA LEU A 87 16.87 9.13 3.45
C LEU A 87 15.66 8.82 4.34
N ILE A 88 15.77 7.80 5.17
CA ILE A 88 14.82 7.47 6.25
C ILE A 88 15.48 7.89 7.56
N ASN A 89 14.76 8.62 8.40
CA ASN A 89 15.26 9.10 9.69
C ASN A 89 14.58 8.43 10.91
N ASP A 90 13.54 7.64 10.69
CA ASP A 90 12.91 6.75 11.66
C ASP A 90 13.01 5.31 11.14
N LEU A 91 14.23 4.74 11.27
CA LEU A 91 14.54 3.38 10.81
C LEU A 91 14.03 2.33 11.81
N ARG A 92 13.30 1.34 11.28
CA ARG A 92 12.73 0.24 12.07
C ARG A 92 13.33 -1.09 11.67
N SER A 93 13.68 -1.91 12.65
CA SER A 93 14.06 -3.30 12.43
C SER A 93 12.85 -4.20 12.39
N LYS A 94 12.88 -5.21 11.51
CA LYS A 94 11.83 -6.23 11.46
C LYS A 94 12.01 -7.19 12.62
N ASP A 95 10.97 -7.34 13.41
CA ASP A 95 10.88 -8.31 14.49
C ASP A 95 9.92 -9.44 14.13
N LYS A 96 10.43 -10.43 13.40
CA LYS A 96 9.63 -11.58 12.96
C LYS A 96 9.30 -12.56 14.08
N SER A 97 10.04 -12.52 15.19
CA SER A 97 9.82 -13.40 16.35
C SER A 97 8.56 -12.98 17.10
N ASN A 98 8.41 -11.69 17.38
CA ASN A 98 7.25 -11.16 18.09
C ASN A 98 6.08 -10.83 17.15
N TYR A 99 6.37 -10.49 15.88
CA TYR A 99 5.38 -10.09 14.86
C TYR A 99 5.56 -10.94 13.60
N PRO A 100 5.12 -12.22 13.61
CA PRO A 100 5.32 -13.14 12.49
C PRO A 100 4.48 -12.79 11.26
N LEU A 101 3.31 -12.16 11.46
CA LEU A 101 2.43 -11.79 10.36
C LEU A 101 2.88 -10.48 9.69
N MET A 102 2.76 -10.46 8.37
CA MET A 102 3.14 -9.26 7.59
C MET A 102 2.30 -8.04 7.99
N ILE A 103 1.01 -8.22 8.25
CA ILE A 103 0.13 -7.14 8.71
C ILE A 103 0.60 -6.53 10.04
N GLU A 104 1.05 -7.36 10.98
CA GLU A 104 1.60 -6.90 12.26
C GLU A 104 2.88 -6.09 12.05
N GLN A 105 3.77 -6.57 11.18
CA GLN A 105 4.98 -5.85 10.83
C GLN A 105 4.67 -4.47 10.24
N PHE A 106 3.75 -4.37 9.28
CA PHE A 106 3.37 -3.07 8.72
C PHE A 106 2.68 -2.17 9.74
N ALA A 107 1.79 -2.70 10.57
CA ALA A 107 1.16 -1.94 11.64
C ALA A 107 2.20 -1.39 12.65
N LYS A 108 3.28 -2.13 12.90
CA LYS A 108 4.38 -1.68 13.77
C LYS A 108 5.10 -0.43 13.23
N LEU A 109 5.07 -0.14 11.91
CA LEU A 109 5.59 1.11 11.36
C LEU A 109 4.77 2.34 11.77
N SER A 110 3.49 2.18 12.06
CA SER A 110 2.59 3.29 12.38
C SER A 110 2.69 3.77 13.83
N ILE A 111 3.15 2.90 14.73
CA ILE A 111 3.21 3.18 16.18
C ILE A 111 4.61 3.60 16.63
N ASN A 112 4.69 4.14 17.83
CA ASN A 112 5.99 4.41 18.49
C ASN A 112 6.79 3.11 18.63
N PRO A 113 8.12 3.10 18.33
CA PRO A 113 8.95 1.91 18.37
C PRO A 113 8.95 1.19 19.72
N ILE A 114 8.85 1.96 20.81
CA ILE A 114 8.91 1.46 22.20
C ILE A 114 7.57 0.79 22.60
N LYS A 115 6.46 1.16 21.98
CA LYS A 115 5.15 0.60 22.30
C LYS A 115 4.97 -0.75 21.63
N ASP A 116 4.42 -1.69 22.37
CA ASP A 116 3.96 -2.95 21.78
C ASP A 116 2.72 -2.74 20.91
N LEU A 117 2.65 -3.50 19.84
CA LEU A 117 1.49 -3.53 18.99
C LEU A 117 0.37 -4.32 19.70
N ASN A 118 -0.82 -3.73 19.77
CA ASN A 118 -2.00 -4.53 20.09
C ASN A 118 -2.21 -5.54 18.96
N LYS A 119 -2.10 -6.83 19.27
CA LYS A 119 -2.21 -7.93 18.28
C LYS A 119 -3.63 -8.10 17.73
N SER A 120 -4.64 -7.51 18.39
CA SER A 120 -5.99 -7.42 17.85
C SER A 120 -6.08 -6.27 16.84
N LEU A 121 -5.55 -6.50 15.64
CA LEU A 121 -5.66 -5.53 14.55
C LEU A 121 -7.05 -5.63 13.92
N PRO A 122 -7.66 -4.49 13.56
CA PRO A 122 -8.93 -4.50 12.83
C PRO A 122 -8.74 -5.14 11.45
N TYR A 123 -9.75 -5.85 10.99
CA TYR A 123 -9.78 -6.32 9.60
C TYR A 123 -10.02 -5.13 8.67
N PRO A 124 -9.36 -5.09 7.50
CA PRO A 124 -9.63 -4.07 6.51
C PRO A 124 -11.06 -4.19 6.00
N SER A 125 -11.72 -3.05 5.82
CA SER A 125 -13.06 -2.97 5.26
C SER A 125 -13.03 -2.12 4.00
N LEU A 126 -13.79 -2.55 2.99
CA LEU A 126 -13.96 -1.79 1.77
C LEU A 126 -15.42 -1.40 1.63
N THR A 127 -15.68 -0.16 1.27
CA THR A 127 -17.03 0.32 0.94
C THR A 127 -17.48 -0.28 -0.39
N ILE A 128 -18.77 -0.61 -0.47
CA ILE A 128 -19.39 -1.13 -1.67
C ILE A 128 -20.24 -0.03 -2.30
N ASP A 129 -19.90 0.33 -3.53
CA ASP A 129 -20.73 1.16 -4.38
C ASP A 129 -21.85 0.29 -4.96
N SER A 130 -23.07 0.48 -4.46
CA SER A 130 -24.24 -0.32 -4.84
C SER A 130 -24.64 -0.16 -6.31
N ASP A 131 -24.41 0.99 -6.90
CA ASP A 131 -24.78 1.23 -8.30
C ASP A 131 -23.74 0.59 -9.23
N ASN A 132 -22.47 0.74 -8.92
CA ASN A 132 -21.39 0.02 -9.62
C ASN A 132 -21.56 -1.51 -9.49
N LEU A 133 -21.95 -2.01 -8.31
CA LEU A 133 -22.21 -3.44 -8.11
C LEU A 133 -23.31 -3.95 -9.06
N LYS A 134 -24.44 -3.25 -9.14
CA LYS A 134 -25.55 -3.64 -10.03
C LYS A 134 -25.09 -3.63 -11.50
N GLU A 135 -24.38 -2.60 -11.92
CA GLU A 135 -23.84 -2.50 -13.28
C GLU A 135 -22.91 -3.69 -13.61
N GLN A 136 -22.00 -4.03 -12.69
CA GLN A 136 -21.06 -5.15 -12.89
C GLN A 136 -21.78 -6.51 -12.90
N LEU A 137 -22.78 -6.72 -12.05
CA LEU A 137 -23.57 -7.96 -12.05
C LEU A 137 -24.29 -8.15 -13.38
N ILE A 138 -24.92 -7.10 -13.93
CA ILE A 138 -25.57 -7.12 -15.26
C ILE A 138 -24.54 -7.41 -16.35
N LYS A 139 -23.42 -6.69 -16.36
CA LYS A 139 -22.35 -6.83 -17.36
C LYS A 139 -21.72 -8.22 -17.38
N LEU A 140 -21.61 -8.86 -16.24
CA LEU A 140 -21.04 -10.19 -16.06
C LEU A 140 -22.09 -11.31 -16.14
N GLU A 141 -23.36 -10.97 -16.37
CA GLU A 141 -24.49 -11.91 -16.42
C GLU A 141 -24.61 -12.76 -15.14
N ILE A 142 -24.28 -12.17 -13.99
CA ILE A 142 -24.35 -12.84 -12.69
C ILE A 142 -25.74 -12.62 -12.09
N ASP A 143 -26.43 -13.71 -11.81
CA ASP A 143 -27.72 -13.72 -11.12
C ASP A 143 -27.47 -13.67 -9.59
N SER A 144 -27.76 -12.52 -8.97
CA SER A 144 -27.54 -12.29 -7.53
C SER A 144 -28.46 -13.14 -6.62
N GLU A 145 -29.55 -13.70 -7.17
CA GLU A 145 -30.47 -14.56 -6.41
C GLU A 145 -29.96 -16.00 -6.29
N LYS A 146 -28.92 -16.35 -7.06
CA LYS A 146 -28.31 -17.67 -7.02
C LYS A 146 -27.05 -17.72 -6.16
N PRO A 147 -26.80 -18.82 -5.46
CA PRO A 147 -25.51 -19.02 -4.79
C PRO A 147 -24.36 -18.93 -5.78
N SER A 148 -23.36 -18.11 -5.47
CA SER A 148 -22.20 -17.89 -6.33
C SER A 148 -20.90 -18.17 -5.58
N ILE A 149 -19.93 -18.76 -6.29
CA ILE A 149 -18.57 -19.01 -5.77
C ILE A 149 -17.60 -18.25 -6.66
N ALA A 150 -16.80 -17.35 -6.05
CA ALA A 150 -15.72 -16.67 -6.73
C ALA A 150 -14.43 -17.48 -6.63
N ILE A 151 -13.83 -17.80 -7.78
CA ILE A 151 -12.57 -18.53 -7.86
C ILE A 151 -11.51 -17.62 -8.48
N CYS A 152 -10.36 -17.45 -7.80
CA CYS A 152 -9.23 -16.66 -8.28
C CYS A 152 -8.02 -17.56 -8.56
N PRO A 153 -8.02 -18.36 -9.63
CA PRO A 153 -7.03 -19.41 -9.88
C PRO A 153 -5.73 -18.88 -10.49
N GLY A 154 -5.70 -17.61 -10.90
CA GLY A 154 -4.58 -16.98 -11.57
C GLY A 154 -3.44 -16.58 -10.63
N ALA A 155 -2.24 -16.41 -11.20
CA ALA A 155 -1.12 -15.75 -10.57
C ALA A 155 -0.27 -15.05 -11.63
N GLU A 156 0.27 -13.87 -11.29
CA GLU A 156 1.08 -13.09 -12.21
C GLU A 156 2.42 -13.78 -12.51
N PHE A 157 3.08 -14.31 -11.49
CA PHE A 157 4.40 -14.93 -11.62
C PHE A 157 4.38 -16.42 -11.27
N GLY A 158 4.86 -17.22 -12.23
CA GLY A 158 5.16 -18.62 -12.11
C GLY A 158 3.94 -19.55 -12.23
N PRO A 159 4.02 -20.56 -13.11
CA PRO A 159 2.93 -21.52 -13.32
C PRO A 159 2.62 -22.34 -12.06
N ALA A 160 3.61 -22.57 -11.18
CA ALA A 160 3.42 -23.31 -9.93
C ALA A 160 2.48 -22.63 -8.92
N LYS A 161 2.19 -21.33 -9.12
CA LYS A 161 1.24 -20.57 -8.27
C LYS A 161 -0.17 -20.53 -8.85
N ARG A 162 -0.38 -21.07 -10.04
CA ARG A 162 -1.67 -21.10 -10.72
C ARG A 162 -2.36 -22.43 -10.44
N TRP A 163 -3.64 -22.37 -10.11
CA TRP A 163 -4.44 -23.57 -10.07
C TRP A 163 -4.71 -24.03 -11.52
N PRO A 164 -4.37 -25.26 -11.90
CA PRO A 164 -4.55 -25.71 -13.28
C PRO A 164 -6.03 -25.75 -13.68
N SER A 165 -6.33 -25.28 -14.91
CA SER A 165 -7.71 -25.08 -15.40
C SER A 165 -8.53 -26.38 -15.49
N ASN A 166 -7.87 -27.55 -15.56
CA ASN A 166 -8.55 -28.85 -15.59
C ASN A 166 -9.08 -29.30 -14.22
N TYR A 167 -8.91 -28.50 -13.14
CA TYR A 167 -9.41 -28.80 -11.80
C TYR A 167 -10.53 -27.87 -11.33
N TYR A 168 -11.00 -26.92 -12.15
CA TYR A 168 -12.14 -26.03 -11.86
C TYR A 168 -12.99 -25.77 -13.07
#